data_bad23a6faa43fc24333de174a919586c
#
_entry.id   bad23a6faa43fc24333de174a919586c
#
_cell.length_a   1.000
_cell.length_b   1.000
_cell.length_c   1.000
_cell.angle_alpha   90.00
_cell.angle_beta   90.00
_cell.angle_gamma   90.00
#
_symmetry.space_group_name_H-M   'P 1'
#
loop_
_entity.id
_entity.type
_entity.pdbx_description
1 polymer ?
#
loop_
_entity_poly.entity_id
_entity_poly.type
_entity_poly.pdbx_seq_one_letter_code
_entity_poly.pdbx_strand_id
1 'polypeptide(L)'
;VAGSVCTVYGSKCLYLYGASSNQYRNTMAAYLIQWSMILWAVENKCHYYDLMGVPGNIEDENNPIYGLYRFKKGFGGELWEFVGEFDMVYKPFWNWCFNFVERSRKTLRHSFSHFKAGLRKKLRRARQE
;
A
#
# COMPACT_ATOMS: atom_id res chain seq x y z
N VAL A 1 -10.35 9.53 11.68
CA VAL A 1 -10.40 10.00 10.30
C VAL A 1 -9.25 9.43 9.48
N ALA A 2 -8.03 9.38 10.02
CA ALA A 2 -6.86 8.72 9.46
C ALA A 2 -6.03 8.08 10.56
N GLY A 3 -5.23 7.06 10.20
CA GLY A 3 -4.29 6.37 11.07
C GLY A 3 -3.11 5.81 10.27
N SER A 4 -1.97 5.67 10.91
CA SER A 4 -0.78 5.06 10.33
C SER A 4 -0.06 4.16 11.34
N VAL A 5 0.70 3.20 10.80
CA VAL A 5 1.59 2.34 11.56
C VAL A 5 2.99 2.50 11.00
N CYS A 6 3.89 2.95 11.85
CA CYS A 6 5.31 3.07 11.56
C CYS A 6 6.11 2.20 12.52
N THR A 7 7.29 1.80 12.10
CA THR A 7 8.24 1.07 12.95
C THR A 7 9.63 1.67 12.78
N VAL A 8 10.41 1.64 13.85
CA VAL A 8 11.81 2.06 13.82
C VAL A 8 12.69 0.83 13.86
N TYR A 9 13.63 0.76 12.95
CA TYR A 9 14.68 -0.25 12.91
C TYR A 9 16.04 0.42 12.67
N GLY A 10 16.88 0.38 13.67
CA GLY A 10 18.15 1.14 13.66
C GLY A 10 17.87 2.64 13.53
N SER A 11 18.46 3.27 12.51
CA SER A 11 18.29 4.69 12.20
C SER A 11 17.22 4.97 11.14
N LYS A 12 16.37 3.98 10.82
CA LYS A 12 15.30 4.11 9.81
C LYS A 12 13.93 4.02 10.46
N CYS A 13 13.03 4.91 10.07
CA CYS A 13 11.60 4.79 10.32
C CYS A 13 10.91 4.30 9.06
N LEU A 14 10.13 3.23 9.16
CA LEU A 14 9.42 2.59 8.05
C LEU A 14 7.92 2.85 8.19
N TYR A 15 7.30 3.45 7.19
CA TYR A 15 5.85 3.64 7.10
C TYR A 15 5.19 2.38 6.56
N LEU A 16 4.70 1.50 7.43
CA LEU A 16 4.19 0.18 7.05
C LEU A 16 2.78 0.23 6.49
N TYR A 17 1.88 0.94 7.18
CA TYR A 17 0.47 0.99 6.82
C TYR A 17 -0.12 2.37 7.08
N GLY A 18 -1.05 2.75 6.23
CA GLY A 18 -1.89 3.93 6.42
C GLY A 18 -3.30 3.68 5.95
N ALA A 19 -4.24 4.29 6.64
CA ALA A 19 -5.65 4.28 6.28
C ALA A 19 -6.27 5.64 6.53
N SER A 20 -7.20 6.03 5.68
CA SER A 20 -8.01 7.24 5.86
C SER A 20 -9.45 7.00 5.45
N SER A 21 -10.37 7.72 6.12
CA SER A 21 -11.79 7.68 5.78
C SER A 21 -12.06 8.36 4.45
N ASN A 22 -12.82 7.69 3.57
CA ASN A 22 -13.27 8.30 2.34
C ASN A 22 -14.28 9.44 2.55
N GLN A 23 -15.00 9.43 3.66
CA GLN A 23 -16.02 10.42 3.99
C GLN A 23 -15.43 11.81 4.28
N TYR A 24 -14.19 11.85 4.81
CA TYR A 24 -13.53 13.09 5.24
C TYR A 24 -12.26 13.37 4.44
N ARG A 25 -12.24 13.03 3.16
CA ARG A 25 -11.07 13.26 2.28
C ARG A 25 -10.67 14.73 2.19
N ASN A 26 -11.63 15.63 2.24
CA ASN A 26 -11.43 17.08 2.20
C ASN A 26 -10.59 17.61 3.38
N THR A 27 -10.53 16.90 4.50
CA THR A 27 -9.70 17.29 5.65
C THR A 27 -8.22 17.03 5.47
N MET A 28 -7.84 16.29 4.41
CA MET A 28 -6.46 15.91 4.11
C MET A 28 -5.71 15.26 5.29
N ALA A 29 -6.44 14.60 6.18
CA ALA A 29 -5.92 14.02 7.44
C ALA A 29 -4.75 13.04 7.22
N ALA A 30 -4.68 12.38 6.05
CA ALA A 30 -3.57 11.50 5.70
C ALA A 30 -2.24 12.26 5.59
N TYR A 31 -2.26 13.51 5.11
CA TYR A 31 -1.06 14.35 5.04
C TYR A 31 -0.60 14.79 6.43
N LEU A 32 -1.53 15.18 7.28
CA LEU A 32 -1.21 15.61 8.65
C LEU A 32 -0.60 14.45 9.45
N ILE A 33 -1.21 13.26 9.40
CA ILE A 33 -0.67 12.12 10.16
C ILE A 33 0.70 11.69 9.64
N GLN A 34 0.89 11.72 8.32
CA GLN A 34 2.19 11.40 7.73
C GLN A 34 3.27 12.40 8.15
N TRP A 35 2.94 13.69 8.16
CA TRP A 35 3.85 14.73 8.63
C TRP A 35 4.19 14.55 10.11
N SER A 36 3.20 14.26 10.94
CA SER A 36 3.43 13.96 12.37
C SER A 36 4.35 12.76 12.59
N MET A 37 4.25 11.73 11.73
CA MET A 37 5.15 10.58 11.80
C MET A 37 6.58 10.93 11.37
N ILE A 38 6.74 11.80 10.39
CA ILE A 38 8.07 12.32 9.98
C ILE A 38 8.71 13.08 11.14
N LEU A 39 7.98 13.99 11.78
CA LEU A 39 8.47 14.72 12.95
C LEU A 39 8.83 13.78 14.10
N TRP A 40 7.97 12.80 14.38
CA TRP A 40 8.25 11.79 15.38
C TRP A 40 9.52 10.98 15.07
N ALA A 41 9.77 10.66 13.81
CA ALA A 41 10.98 9.97 13.39
C ALA A 41 12.24 10.83 13.61
N VAL A 42 12.14 12.15 13.37
CA VAL A 42 13.22 13.10 13.68
C VAL A 42 13.51 13.15 15.19
N GLU A 43 12.48 13.23 16.02
CA GLU A 43 12.59 13.21 17.49
C GLU A 43 13.27 11.92 17.98
N ASN A 44 13.00 10.78 17.32
CA ASN A 44 13.63 9.49 17.60
C ASN A 44 15.00 9.31 16.91
N LYS A 45 15.59 10.39 16.40
CA LYS A 45 16.93 10.42 15.76
C LYS A 45 17.07 9.45 14.57
N CYS A 46 15.97 9.23 13.84
CA CYS A 46 16.02 8.49 12.59
C CYS A 46 16.67 9.36 11.50
N HIS A 47 17.60 8.77 10.76
CA HIS A 47 18.26 9.46 9.64
C HIS A 47 17.47 9.31 8.34
N TYR A 48 16.62 8.28 8.26
CA TYR A 48 15.83 7.99 7.09
C TYR A 48 14.37 7.73 7.48
N TYR A 49 13.46 8.28 6.68
CA TYR A 49 12.06 7.97 6.73
C TYR A 49 11.63 7.31 5.41
N ASP A 50 11.37 6.02 5.45
CA ASP A 50 11.03 5.23 4.28
C ASP A 50 9.51 5.18 4.10
N LEU A 51 9.03 5.79 3.03
CA LEU A 51 7.63 5.80 2.63
C LEU A 51 7.16 4.47 2.00
N MET A 52 8.08 3.49 1.92
CA MET A 52 7.82 2.17 1.32
C MET A 52 7.47 2.24 -0.18
N GLY A 53 7.12 1.09 -0.76
CA GLY A 53 6.93 0.93 -2.19
C GLY A 53 5.93 1.87 -2.85
N VAL A 54 6.20 2.18 -4.10
CA VAL A 54 5.33 2.90 -5.04
C VAL A 54 5.02 2.00 -6.24
N PRO A 55 4.04 2.33 -7.10
CA PRO A 55 3.80 1.61 -8.35
C PRO A 55 5.04 1.55 -9.22
N GLY A 56 5.30 0.42 -9.87
CA GLY A 56 6.47 0.26 -10.73
C GLY A 56 6.48 1.18 -11.96
N ASN A 57 5.31 1.52 -12.50
CA ASN A 57 5.20 2.55 -13.54
C ASN A 57 4.66 3.85 -12.94
N ILE A 58 5.56 4.78 -12.65
CA ILE A 58 5.25 6.10 -12.07
C ILE A 58 4.82 7.14 -13.10
N GLU A 59 4.93 6.84 -14.39
CA GLU A 59 4.54 7.75 -15.49
C GLU A 59 3.08 7.52 -15.92
N ASP A 60 2.51 6.36 -15.61
CA ASP A 60 1.13 6.02 -15.97
C ASP A 60 0.13 6.64 -14.99
N GLU A 61 -0.39 7.79 -15.36
CA GLU A 61 -1.43 8.50 -14.58
C GLU A 61 -2.77 7.75 -14.52
N ASN A 62 -3.02 6.82 -15.45
CA ASN A 62 -4.21 5.98 -15.45
C ASN A 62 -4.12 4.80 -14.49
N ASN A 63 -2.94 4.55 -13.92
CA ASN A 63 -2.76 3.50 -12.93
C ASN A 63 -3.62 3.79 -11.68
N PRO A 64 -4.48 2.84 -11.24
CA PRO A 64 -5.35 3.02 -10.06
C PRO A 64 -4.62 3.43 -8.78
N ILE A 65 -3.32 3.12 -8.69
CA ILE A 65 -2.48 3.43 -7.53
C ILE A 65 -1.53 4.62 -7.76
N TYR A 66 -1.63 5.32 -8.92
CA TYR A 66 -0.87 6.54 -9.19
C TYR A 66 -1.07 7.62 -8.11
N GLY A 67 -2.29 7.71 -7.55
CA GLY A 67 -2.59 8.61 -6.44
C GLY A 67 -1.71 8.38 -5.19
N LEU A 68 -1.28 7.13 -4.96
CA LEU A 68 -0.37 6.81 -3.87
C LEU A 68 1.05 7.36 -4.14
N TYR A 69 1.53 7.24 -5.36
CA TYR A 69 2.81 7.84 -5.77
C TYR A 69 2.78 9.35 -5.61
N ARG A 70 1.75 10.02 -6.13
CA ARG A 70 1.56 11.48 -6.03
C ARG A 70 1.51 11.96 -4.58
N PHE A 71 0.81 11.20 -3.70
CA PHE A 71 0.78 11.45 -2.27
C PHE A 71 2.17 11.40 -1.65
N LYS A 72 2.95 10.36 -1.91
CA LYS A 72 4.30 10.18 -1.36
C LYS A 72 5.28 11.20 -1.90
N LYS A 73 5.24 11.49 -3.21
CA LYS A 73 6.05 12.52 -3.86
C LYS A 73 5.85 13.90 -3.25
N GLY A 74 4.66 14.21 -2.75
CA GLY A 74 4.33 15.47 -2.11
C GLY A 74 5.16 15.78 -0.84
N PHE A 75 5.81 14.79 -0.24
CA PHE A 75 6.73 14.96 0.89
C PHE A 75 8.19 15.20 0.48
N GLY A 76 8.50 15.30 -0.82
CA GLY A 76 9.83 15.63 -1.33
C GLY A 76 10.85 14.50 -1.24
N GLY A 77 10.40 13.24 -1.03
CA GLY A 77 11.29 12.08 -0.96
C GLY A 77 11.92 11.74 -2.33
N GLU A 78 13.08 11.11 -2.28
CA GLU A 78 13.76 10.54 -3.45
C GLU A 78 13.19 9.15 -3.75
N LEU A 79 13.05 8.82 -5.03
CA LEU A 79 12.69 7.49 -5.47
C LEU A 79 13.95 6.65 -5.65
N TRP A 80 14.03 5.57 -4.88
CA TRP A 80 15.11 4.60 -5.00
C TRP A 80 14.59 3.33 -5.66
N GLU A 81 15.15 3.01 -6.81
CA GLU A 81 14.84 1.78 -7.53
C GLU A 81 15.83 0.69 -7.11
N PHE A 82 15.31 -0.38 -6.54
CA PHE A 82 16.10 -1.55 -6.16
C PHE A 82 16.22 -2.52 -7.32
N VAL A 83 17.26 -3.33 -7.31
CA VAL A 83 17.55 -4.34 -8.35
C VAL A 83 16.42 -5.37 -8.51
N GLY A 84 15.51 -5.45 -7.54
CA GLY A 84 14.41 -6.40 -7.49
C GLY A 84 14.66 -7.55 -6.52
N GLU A 85 13.73 -8.49 -6.51
CA GLU A 85 13.82 -9.70 -5.69
C GLU A 85 14.30 -10.86 -6.55
N PHE A 86 15.21 -11.65 -6.02
CA PHE A 86 15.75 -12.84 -6.69
C PHE A 86 15.45 -14.08 -5.86
N ASP A 87 14.77 -15.03 -6.45
CA ASP A 87 14.50 -16.32 -5.82
C ASP A 87 15.60 -17.33 -6.12
N MET A 88 16.26 -17.87 -5.11
CA MET A 88 17.17 -19.00 -5.27
C MET A 88 16.40 -20.32 -5.07
N VAL A 89 16.12 -20.99 -6.16
CA VAL A 89 15.28 -22.20 -6.17
C VAL A 89 16.12 -23.44 -5.90
N TYR A 90 16.12 -23.94 -4.67
CA TYR A 90 16.82 -25.20 -4.31
C TYR A 90 16.06 -26.46 -4.71
N LYS A 91 14.73 -26.43 -4.69
CA LYS A 91 13.87 -27.59 -5.01
C LYS A 91 12.78 -27.17 -6.01
N PRO A 92 12.99 -27.37 -7.32
CA PRO A 92 12.08 -26.87 -8.35
C PRO A 92 10.64 -27.35 -8.20
N PHE A 93 10.43 -28.62 -7.81
CA PHE A 93 9.10 -29.18 -7.62
C PHE A 93 8.30 -28.44 -6.52
N TRP A 94 8.90 -28.20 -5.37
CA TRP A 94 8.25 -27.49 -4.27
C TRP A 94 8.00 -26.01 -4.60
N ASN A 95 8.93 -25.38 -5.30
CA ASN A 95 8.74 -24.02 -5.79
C ASN A 95 7.57 -23.95 -6.78
N TRP A 96 7.44 -24.92 -7.69
CA TRP A 96 6.29 -25.00 -8.59
C TRP A 96 4.98 -25.18 -7.82
N CYS A 97 4.92 -26.10 -6.85
CA CYS A 97 3.75 -26.28 -6.00
C CYS A 97 3.37 -24.99 -5.25
N PHE A 98 4.34 -24.31 -4.67
CA PHE A 98 4.13 -23.05 -3.96
C PHE A 98 3.55 -21.98 -4.89
N ASN A 99 4.17 -21.77 -6.04
CA ASN A 99 3.71 -20.80 -7.03
C ASN A 99 2.31 -21.13 -7.57
N PHE A 100 1.99 -22.41 -7.74
CA PHE A 100 0.66 -22.84 -8.14
C PHE A 100 -0.39 -22.50 -7.09
N VAL A 101 -0.13 -22.79 -5.82
CA VAL A 101 -1.02 -22.44 -4.70
C VAL A 101 -1.17 -20.92 -4.58
N GLU A 102 -0.10 -20.16 -4.70
CA GLU A 102 -0.13 -18.69 -4.64
C GLU A 102 -0.97 -18.09 -5.76
N ARG A 103 -0.80 -18.56 -6.99
CA ARG A 103 -1.62 -18.13 -8.14
C ARG A 103 -3.08 -18.46 -7.94
N SER A 104 -3.39 -19.66 -7.47
CA SER A 104 -4.75 -20.09 -7.18
C SER A 104 -5.41 -19.22 -6.09
N ARG A 105 -4.69 -18.90 -5.03
CA ARG A 105 -5.17 -17.99 -3.97
C ARG A 105 -5.43 -16.58 -4.49
N LYS A 106 -4.56 -16.04 -5.33
CA LYS A 106 -4.75 -14.70 -5.94
C LYS A 106 -6.02 -14.68 -6.80
N THR A 107 -6.22 -15.70 -7.63
CA THR A 107 -7.42 -15.83 -8.48
C THR A 107 -8.70 -15.95 -7.64
N LEU A 108 -8.69 -16.77 -6.60
CA LEU A 108 -9.83 -16.93 -5.69
C LEU A 108 -10.16 -15.63 -4.94
N ARG A 109 -9.16 -14.91 -4.42
CA ARG A 109 -9.37 -13.61 -3.77
C ARG A 109 -9.97 -12.58 -4.72
N HIS A 110 -9.50 -12.53 -5.96
CA HIS A 110 -10.04 -11.64 -6.98
C HIS A 110 -11.50 -11.98 -7.30
N SER A 111 -11.82 -13.25 -7.52
CA SER A 111 -13.18 -13.72 -7.76
C SER A 111 -14.12 -13.43 -6.60
N PHE A 112 -13.68 -13.67 -5.35
CA PHE A 112 -14.45 -13.37 -4.14
C PHE A 112 -14.69 -11.87 -3.93
N SER A 113 -13.71 -11.03 -4.27
CA SER A 113 -13.87 -9.58 -4.17
C SER A 113 -14.90 -9.04 -5.16
N HIS A 114 -14.92 -9.55 -6.39
CA HIS A 114 -15.92 -9.21 -7.39
C HIS A 114 -17.32 -9.68 -7.00
N PHE A 115 -17.43 -10.90 -6.46
CA PHE A 115 -18.71 -11.44 -5.94
C PHE A 115 -19.26 -10.56 -4.81
N LYS A 116 -18.43 -10.20 -3.81
CA LYS A 116 -18.83 -9.29 -2.72
C LYS A 116 -19.22 -7.90 -3.22
N ALA A 117 -18.50 -7.36 -4.21
CA ALA A 117 -18.86 -6.07 -4.80
C ALA A 117 -20.20 -6.11 -5.53
N GLY A 118 -20.47 -7.20 -6.26
CA GLY A 118 -21.75 -7.44 -6.92
C GLY A 118 -22.92 -7.55 -5.94
N LEU A 119 -22.71 -8.29 -4.84
CA LEU A 119 -23.73 -8.45 -3.79
C LEU A 119 -24.05 -7.11 -3.09
N ARG A 120 -23.01 -6.33 -2.77
CA ARG A 120 -23.18 -4.98 -2.17
C ARG A 120 -23.95 -4.04 -3.10
N LYS A 121 -23.71 -4.13 -4.42
CA LYS A 121 -24.41 -3.31 -5.41
C LYS A 121 -25.89 -3.69 -5.51
N LYS A 122 -26.22 -5.00 -5.45
CA LYS A 122 -27.62 -5.49 -5.41
C LYS A 122 -28.34 -5.05 -4.13
N LEU A 123 -27.70 -5.19 -2.96
CA LEU A 123 -28.30 -4.79 -1.69
C LEU A 123 -28.51 -3.28 -1.57
N ARG A 124 -27.64 -2.46 -2.18
CA ARG A 124 -27.86 -1.00 -2.22
C ARG A 124 -29.04 -0.61 -3.08
N ARG A 125 -29.27 -1.30 -4.22
CA ARG A 125 -30.42 -1.04 -5.11
C ARG A 125 -31.75 -1.42 -4.43
N ALA A 126 -31.81 -2.59 -3.80
CA ALA A 126 -32.99 -3.06 -3.05
C ALA A 126 -33.32 -2.22 -1.79
N ARG A 127 -32.48 -1.29 -1.39
CA ARG A 127 -32.72 -0.40 -0.23
C ARG A 127 -33.17 1.00 -0.68
N GLN A 128 -33.19 1.27 -1.97
CA GLN A 128 -33.60 2.53 -2.58
C GLN A 128 -34.98 2.42 -3.28
N GLU A 129 -35.50 1.22 -3.41
CA GLU A 129 -36.89 0.86 -3.74
C GLU A 129 -37.74 0.71 -2.47
#